data_1ce1e377642ba76b13e1dac0c655d4b6
#
_entry.id   1ce1e377642ba76b13e1dac0c655d4b6
#
_cell.length_a   1.000
_cell.length_b   1.000
_cell.length_c   1.000
_cell.angle_alpha   90.00
_cell.angle_beta   90.00
_cell.angle_gamma   90.00
#
_symmetry.space_group_name_H-M   'P 1'
#
loop_
_entity.id
_entity.type
_entity.pdbx_description
1 polymer ?
#
loop_
_entity_poly.entity_id
_entity_poly.type
_entity_poly.pdbx_seq_one_letter_code
_entity_poly.pdbx_strand_id
1 'polypeptide(L)'
;SIEKILYGTEFYDRIVEYKTADGNNIVTDQKYSQLILAGAIRSDVSAFHLASRIKQEVGPFLSHSSISGTVEGFKGLYNFYNIGATSSAEPMGAIKNGLQYAKDGKGASQSTKDKYLIPWNTKEIAIKGGAIFIGSSYINLGQNSIYLQKFHVYDNKKQELFWRQYMTNVLAPYSESKGIYNGYNSSGLLDSPISFVIPVYENMPEIPVKSPSISESDFIADNTRVYANVSNTLNMRSGPGTSYEILATIPAKTTMTRIEKGRQSGEVWDRVK
;
A
#
# COMPACT_ATOMS: atom_id res chain seq x y z
N SER A 1 0.34 -15.65 -14.17
CA SER A 1 1.72 -15.76 -13.65
C SER A 1 2.14 -14.45 -12.99
N ILE A 2 3.15 -14.48 -12.11
CA ILE A 2 3.71 -13.28 -11.46
C ILE A 2 4.12 -12.24 -12.51
N GLU A 3 4.71 -12.69 -13.62
CA GLU A 3 5.13 -11.81 -14.71
C GLU A 3 3.96 -10.98 -15.31
N LYS A 4 2.75 -11.53 -15.37
CA LYS A 4 1.59 -10.75 -15.82
C LYS A 4 1.30 -9.55 -14.91
N ILE A 5 1.50 -9.69 -13.60
CA ILE A 5 1.33 -8.59 -12.63
C ILE A 5 2.45 -7.56 -12.79
N LEU A 6 3.67 -8.03 -13.05
CA LEU A 6 4.84 -7.17 -13.21
C LEU A 6 4.90 -6.49 -14.59
N TYR A 7 4.08 -6.93 -15.54
CA TYR A 7 4.04 -6.34 -16.88
C TYR A 7 3.82 -4.82 -16.82
N GLY A 8 4.55 -4.10 -17.66
CA GLY A 8 4.54 -2.63 -17.67
C GLY A 8 5.35 -1.97 -16.54
N THR A 9 6.15 -2.75 -15.81
CA THR A 9 7.10 -2.24 -14.82
C THR A 9 8.52 -2.64 -15.17
N GLU A 10 9.52 -1.99 -14.56
CA GLU A 10 10.94 -2.36 -14.71
C GLU A 10 11.30 -3.70 -14.03
N PHE A 11 10.37 -4.28 -13.27
CA PHE A 11 10.55 -5.62 -12.66
C PHE A 11 10.22 -6.77 -13.63
N TYR A 12 9.50 -6.46 -14.73
CA TYR A 12 9.06 -7.46 -15.70
C TYR A 12 10.24 -8.10 -16.40
N ASP A 13 10.30 -9.43 -16.35
CA ASP A 13 11.34 -10.26 -16.98
C ASP A 13 12.79 -9.83 -16.66
N ARG A 14 12.98 -9.14 -15.53
CA ARG A 14 14.25 -8.50 -15.16
C ARG A 14 15.07 -9.34 -14.20
N ILE A 15 16.36 -9.54 -14.54
CA ILE A 15 17.38 -10.05 -13.63
C ILE A 15 17.61 -9.07 -12.48
N VAL A 16 17.78 -9.60 -11.29
CA VAL A 16 17.99 -8.79 -10.09
C VAL A 16 19.43 -8.31 -10.01
N GLU A 17 19.58 -7.01 -9.94
CA GLU A 17 20.85 -6.33 -9.69
C GLU A 17 20.71 -5.47 -8.43
N TYR A 18 21.75 -5.38 -7.62
CA TYR A 18 21.72 -4.55 -6.42
C TYR A 18 23.12 -4.02 -6.06
N LYS A 19 23.15 -2.96 -5.25
CA LYS A 19 24.40 -2.37 -4.74
C LYS A 19 24.64 -2.81 -3.31
N THR A 20 25.88 -3.17 -2.99
CA THR A 20 26.30 -3.39 -1.61
C THR A 20 26.52 -2.05 -0.88
N ALA A 21 26.70 -2.10 0.44
CA ALA A 21 27.02 -0.91 1.24
C ALA A 21 28.28 -0.19 0.75
N ASP A 22 29.27 -0.95 0.26
CA ASP A 22 30.53 -0.44 -0.30
C ASP A 22 30.39 0.10 -1.73
N GLY A 23 29.17 0.05 -2.30
CA GLY A 23 28.87 0.56 -3.62
C GLY A 23 29.14 -0.39 -4.79
N ASN A 24 29.58 -1.64 -4.52
CA ASN A 24 29.77 -2.64 -5.56
C ASN A 24 28.43 -3.04 -6.16
N ASN A 25 28.38 -3.23 -7.49
CA ASN A 25 27.19 -3.72 -8.18
C ASN A 25 27.25 -5.24 -8.26
N ILE A 26 26.21 -5.90 -7.79
CA ILE A 26 26.05 -7.36 -7.84
C ILE A 26 24.94 -7.66 -8.86
N VAL A 27 25.22 -8.54 -9.79
CA VAL A 27 24.25 -9.09 -10.75
C VAL A 27 23.99 -10.54 -10.36
N THR A 28 22.74 -10.90 -10.15
CA THR A 28 22.36 -12.28 -9.81
C THR A 28 21.99 -13.06 -11.08
N ASP A 29 21.66 -14.34 -10.93
CA ASP A 29 21.10 -15.19 -11.98
C ASP A 29 19.56 -15.30 -11.89
N GLN A 30 18.93 -14.60 -10.95
CA GLN A 30 17.51 -14.70 -10.63
C GLN A 30 16.72 -13.49 -11.11
N LYS A 31 15.49 -13.73 -11.57
CA LYS A 31 14.52 -12.68 -11.88
C LYS A 31 13.73 -12.27 -10.65
N TYR A 32 13.17 -11.05 -10.66
CA TYR A 32 12.28 -10.58 -9.58
C TYR A 32 11.09 -11.53 -9.35
N SER A 33 10.50 -12.08 -10.40
CA SER A 33 9.41 -13.04 -10.28
C SER A 33 9.81 -14.32 -9.52
N GLN A 34 11.06 -14.77 -9.68
CA GLN A 34 11.58 -15.93 -8.95
C GLN A 34 11.81 -15.61 -7.47
N LEU A 35 12.34 -14.43 -7.14
CA LEU A 35 12.49 -13.99 -5.75
C LEU A 35 11.14 -13.80 -5.05
N ILE A 36 10.16 -13.25 -5.76
CA ILE A 36 8.79 -13.10 -5.25
C ILE A 36 8.17 -14.47 -4.99
N LEU A 37 8.34 -15.43 -5.92
CA LEU A 37 7.86 -16.80 -5.72
C LEU A 37 8.54 -17.47 -4.51
N ALA A 38 9.85 -17.32 -4.36
CA ALA A 38 10.58 -17.85 -3.22
C ALA A 38 10.13 -17.21 -1.89
N GLY A 39 9.84 -15.90 -1.89
CA GLY A 39 9.23 -15.20 -0.76
C GLY A 39 7.84 -15.74 -0.42
N ALA A 40 7.01 -16.00 -1.44
CA ALA A 40 5.67 -16.55 -1.30
C ALA A 40 5.68 -17.94 -0.65
N ILE A 41 6.52 -18.83 -1.15
CA ILE A 41 6.68 -20.20 -0.61
C ILE A 41 7.13 -20.14 0.85
N ARG A 42 8.10 -19.27 1.17
CA ARG A 42 8.65 -19.17 2.54
C ARG A 42 7.68 -18.56 3.53
N SER A 43 6.80 -17.67 3.09
CA SER A 43 5.89 -16.91 3.95
C SER A 43 4.47 -17.47 4.02
N ASP A 44 4.16 -18.45 3.19
CA ASP A 44 2.78 -18.95 2.97
C ASP A 44 1.81 -17.82 2.56
N VAL A 45 2.30 -16.92 1.68
CA VAL A 45 1.52 -15.80 1.14
C VAL A 45 1.44 -15.93 -0.36
N SER A 46 0.28 -15.61 -0.94
CA SER A 46 0.12 -15.62 -2.40
C SER A 46 1.19 -14.79 -3.12
N ALA A 47 1.88 -15.38 -4.08
CA ALA A 47 2.87 -14.69 -4.89
C ALA A 47 2.26 -13.51 -5.68
N PHE A 48 0.99 -13.60 -6.04
CA PHE A 48 0.26 -12.52 -6.70
C PHE A 48 0.03 -11.34 -5.74
N HIS A 49 -0.31 -11.64 -4.48
CA HIS A 49 -0.42 -10.62 -3.44
C HIS A 49 0.91 -9.89 -3.24
N LEU A 50 2.02 -10.62 -3.09
CA LEU A 50 3.33 -10.01 -2.90
C LEU A 50 3.77 -9.17 -4.09
N ALA A 51 3.58 -9.64 -5.33
CA ALA A 51 3.88 -8.87 -6.53
C ALA A 51 3.04 -7.58 -6.62
N SER A 52 1.75 -7.67 -6.31
CA SER A 52 0.85 -6.51 -6.29
C SER A 52 1.24 -5.50 -5.22
N ARG A 53 1.62 -5.98 -4.03
CA ARG A 53 2.11 -5.12 -2.93
C ARG A 53 3.40 -4.39 -3.32
N ILE A 54 4.37 -5.08 -3.89
CA ILE A 54 5.60 -4.44 -4.36
C ILE A 54 5.26 -3.31 -5.35
N LYS A 55 4.43 -3.61 -6.36
CA LYS A 55 4.01 -2.62 -7.35
C LYS A 55 3.27 -1.42 -6.72
N GLN A 56 2.45 -1.65 -5.70
CA GLN A 56 1.73 -0.62 -4.97
C GLN A 56 2.68 0.25 -4.14
N GLU A 57 3.64 -0.35 -3.43
CA GLU A 57 4.49 0.33 -2.45
C GLU A 57 5.68 1.08 -3.08
N VAL A 58 6.25 0.56 -4.15
CA VAL A 58 7.45 1.14 -4.78
C VAL A 58 7.19 1.61 -6.22
N GLY A 59 5.97 1.43 -6.73
CA GLY A 59 5.61 1.81 -8.09
C GLY A 59 6.29 0.95 -9.16
N PRO A 60 6.31 1.42 -10.42
CA PRO A 60 6.82 0.64 -11.54
C PRO A 60 8.34 0.73 -11.75
N PHE A 61 9.07 1.55 -10.98
CA PHE A 61 10.47 1.88 -11.24
C PHE A 61 11.42 1.29 -10.20
N LEU A 62 12.53 0.72 -10.68
CA LEU A 62 13.62 0.20 -9.83
C LEU A 62 14.42 1.33 -9.15
N SER A 63 14.25 2.56 -9.60
CA SER A 63 14.88 3.76 -9.03
C SER A 63 14.21 4.27 -7.75
N HIS A 64 13.08 3.67 -7.32
CA HIS A 64 12.42 4.09 -6.08
C HIS A 64 13.39 4.03 -4.89
N SER A 65 13.44 5.10 -4.11
CA SER A 65 14.47 5.31 -3.09
C SER A 65 14.54 4.17 -2.05
N SER A 66 13.42 3.57 -1.67
CA SER A 66 13.41 2.46 -0.70
C SER A 66 14.07 1.17 -1.22
N ILE A 67 14.28 1.04 -2.54
CA ILE A 67 14.86 -0.15 -3.18
C ILE A 67 16.06 0.15 -4.08
N SER A 68 16.54 1.40 -4.10
CA SER A 68 17.69 1.81 -4.90
C SER A 68 19.03 1.35 -4.32
N GLY A 69 19.10 1.18 -3.00
CA GLY A 69 20.34 0.90 -2.27
C GLY A 69 21.33 2.06 -2.23
N THR A 70 20.89 3.29 -2.57
CA THR A 70 21.77 4.46 -2.69
C THR A 70 21.49 5.58 -1.69
N VAL A 71 20.48 5.41 -0.83
CA VAL A 71 20.09 6.43 0.15
C VAL A 71 21.22 6.63 1.15
N GLU A 72 21.63 7.90 1.33
CA GLU A 72 22.72 8.24 2.23
C GLU A 72 22.39 7.85 3.68
N GLY A 73 23.34 7.21 4.37
CA GLY A 73 23.16 6.59 5.69
C GLY A 73 22.53 5.20 5.66
N PHE A 74 22.03 4.75 4.48
CA PHE A 74 21.35 3.48 4.30
C PHE A 74 21.78 2.75 3.01
N LYS A 75 23.00 3.00 2.54
CA LYS A 75 23.56 2.35 1.35
C LYS A 75 23.54 0.83 1.48
N GLY A 76 23.13 0.15 0.42
CA GLY A 76 23.01 -1.32 0.40
C GLY A 76 21.84 -1.88 1.21
N LEU A 77 20.86 -1.07 1.60
CA LEU A 77 19.64 -1.51 2.26
C LEU A 77 18.42 -1.35 1.35
N TYR A 78 17.46 -2.26 1.49
CA TYR A 78 16.30 -2.41 0.60
C TYR A 78 15.02 -2.66 1.38
N ASN A 79 13.90 -2.05 0.96
CA ASN A 79 12.59 -2.28 1.57
C ASN A 79 11.49 -2.23 0.50
N PHE A 80 11.10 -3.39 -0.01
CA PHE A 80 10.13 -3.52 -1.11
C PHE A 80 8.69 -3.29 -0.70
N TYR A 81 8.39 -3.35 0.58
CA TYR A 81 7.01 -3.28 1.11
C TYR A 81 6.78 -2.08 2.01
N ASN A 82 7.72 -1.14 2.07
CA ASN A 82 7.69 0.05 2.92
C ASN A 82 7.37 -0.25 4.40
N ILE A 83 7.76 -1.42 4.88
CA ILE A 83 7.56 -1.82 6.28
C ILE A 83 8.29 -0.85 7.20
N GLY A 84 7.57 -0.32 8.19
CA GLY A 84 8.12 0.67 9.12
C GLY A 84 8.30 2.08 8.55
N ALA A 85 7.83 2.36 7.33
CA ALA A 85 7.86 3.66 6.68
C ALA A 85 6.81 4.61 7.26
N THR A 86 6.98 4.99 8.52
CA THR A 86 6.11 5.97 9.20
C THR A 86 6.44 7.38 8.76
N SER A 87 5.42 8.24 8.62
CA SER A 87 5.59 9.64 8.25
C SER A 87 6.50 10.39 9.24
N SER A 88 7.27 11.33 8.72
CA SER A 88 8.16 12.21 9.47
C SER A 88 8.23 13.55 8.75
N ALA A 89 8.52 14.62 9.48
CA ALA A 89 8.71 15.97 8.94
C ALA A 89 10.03 16.11 8.15
N GLU A 90 10.98 15.18 8.35
CA GLU A 90 12.26 15.19 7.67
C GLU A 90 12.15 14.85 6.18
N PRO A 91 12.99 15.42 5.31
CA PRO A 91 13.06 15.05 3.91
C PRO A 91 13.29 13.54 3.74
N MET A 92 12.45 12.89 2.92
CA MET A 92 12.43 11.44 2.75
C MET A 92 12.21 10.66 4.07
N GLY A 93 11.59 11.27 5.08
CA GLY A 93 11.48 10.70 6.42
C GLY A 93 10.81 9.35 6.46
N ALA A 94 9.73 9.14 5.72
CA ALA A 94 9.08 7.83 5.63
C ALA A 94 10.01 6.75 5.03
N ILE A 95 10.76 7.08 3.97
CA ILE A 95 11.72 6.17 3.34
C ILE A 95 12.86 5.83 4.30
N LYS A 96 13.45 6.85 4.94
CA LYS A 96 14.52 6.65 5.93
C LYS A 96 14.04 5.79 7.10
N ASN A 97 12.82 6.01 7.58
CA ASN A 97 12.19 5.20 8.61
C ASN A 97 12.02 3.73 8.19
N GLY A 98 11.61 3.48 6.95
CA GLY A 98 11.52 2.14 6.37
C GLY A 98 12.88 1.48 6.20
N LEU A 99 13.91 2.23 5.78
CA LEU A 99 15.28 1.73 5.66
C LEU A 99 15.95 1.51 7.02
N GLN A 100 15.60 2.31 8.04
CA GLN A 100 16.02 2.03 9.42
C GLN A 100 15.45 0.71 9.93
N TYR A 101 14.18 0.42 9.60
CA TYR A 101 13.60 -0.89 9.87
C TYR A 101 14.37 -2.01 9.13
N ALA A 102 14.68 -1.82 7.87
CA ALA A 102 15.49 -2.76 7.08
C ALA A 102 16.89 -3.00 7.68
N LYS A 103 17.46 -1.99 8.32
CA LYS A 103 18.79 -2.05 8.94
C LYS A 103 18.82 -2.86 10.24
N ASP A 104 17.89 -2.60 11.15
CA ASP A 104 17.96 -3.10 12.53
C ASP A 104 16.60 -3.45 13.17
N GLY A 105 15.50 -3.35 12.42
CA GLY A 105 14.14 -3.64 12.92
C GLY A 105 13.62 -2.60 13.90
N LYS A 106 14.19 -1.40 13.94
CA LYS A 106 13.82 -0.32 14.89
C LYS A 106 13.83 -0.80 16.35
N GLY A 107 14.93 -1.41 16.77
CA GLY A 107 15.08 -1.91 18.13
C GLY A 107 14.43 -3.26 18.42
N ALA A 108 14.03 -3.99 17.38
CA ALA A 108 13.49 -5.35 17.54
C ALA A 108 14.50 -6.29 18.20
N SER A 109 13.98 -7.29 18.94
CA SER A 109 14.80 -8.35 19.53
C SER A 109 15.55 -9.14 18.46
N GLN A 110 16.66 -9.79 18.85
CA GLN A 110 17.42 -10.63 17.91
C GLN A 110 16.54 -11.72 17.28
N SER A 111 15.70 -12.37 18.08
CA SER A 111 14.77 -13.39 17.56
C SER A 111 13.79 -12.84 16.52
N THR A 112 13.35 -11.60 16.65
CA THR A 112 12.51 -10.91 15.65
C THR A 112 13.31 -10.59 14.39
N LYS A 113 14.55 -10.15 14.53
CA LYS A 113 15.45 -9.90 13.40
C LYS A 113 15.72 -11.19 12.62
N ASP A 114 16.03 -12.25 13.29
CA ASP A 114 16.28 -13.58 12.69
C ASP A 114 15.01 -14.06 11.94
N LYS A 115 13.84 -13.91 12.57
CA LYS A 115 12.56 -14.28 11.98
C LYS A 115 12.30 -13.55 10.65
N TYR A 116 12.58 -12.23 10.60
CA TYR A 116 12.31 -11.40 9.44
C TYR A 116 13.55 -11.18 8.57
N LEU A 117 14.62 -11.93 8.78
CA LEU A 117 15.85 -11.86 8.00
C LEU A 117 16.49 -10.46 7.96
N ILE A 118 16.40 -9.71 9.04
CA ILE A 118 17.03 -8.38 9.16
C ILE A 118 18.52 -8.56 9.53
N PRO A 119 19.46 -7.84 8.88
CA PRO A 119 19.25 -6.70 7.96
C PRO A 119 18.90 -7.09 6.53
N TRP A 120 18.11 -6.25 5.87
CA TRP A 120 17.72 -6.40 4.46
C TRP A 120 18.78 -5.76 3.54
N ASN A 121 19.94 -6.37 3.48
CA ASN A 121 21.12 -5.86 2.77
C ASN A 121 21.30 -6.42 1.35
N THR A 122 20.38 -7.27 0.89
CA THR A 122 20.23 -7.67 -0.49
C THR A 122 18.76 -7.58 -0.89
N LYS A 123 18.48 -7.45 -2.19
CA LYS A 123 17.10 -7.42 -2.69
C LYS A 123 16.37 -8.73 -2.43
N GLU A 124 17.08 -9.87 -2.50
CA GLU A 124 16.55 -11.17 -2.17
C GLU A 124 16.07 -11.26 -0.72
N ILE A 125 16.95 -10.90 0.22
CA ILE A 125 16.65 -10.93 1.66
C ILE A 125 15.49 -9.97 1.98
N ALA A 126 15.47 -8.78 1.37
CA ALA A 126 14.42 -7.79 1.57
C ALA A 126 13.03 -8.27 1.07
N ILE A 127 12.98 -8.92 -0.09
CA ILE A 127 11.73 -9.49 -0.62
C ILE A 127 11.26 -10.65 0.28
N LYS A 128 12.14 -11.59 0.63
CA LYS A 128 11.80 -12.73 1.48
C LYS A 128 11.43 -12.31 2.92
N GLY A 129 12.24 -11.46 3.54
CA GLY A 129 12.01 -10.98 4.90
C GLY A 129 10.72 -10.17 5.04
N GLY A 130 10.47 -9.27 4.08
CA GLY A 130 9.22 -8.52 4.01
C GLY A 130 8.00 -9.40 3.76
N ALA A 131 8.11 -10.44 2.93
CA ALA A 131 7.04 -11.42 2.73
C ALA A 131 6.68 -12.16 4.02
N ILE A 132 7.70 -12.61 4.80
CA ILE A 132 7.49 -13.24 6.11
C ILE A 132 6.80 -12.28 7.07
N PHE A 133 7.19 -11.01 7.08
CA PHE A 133 6.54 -9.98 7.90
C PHE A 133 5.06 -9.84 7.56
N ILE A 134 4.71 -9.69 6.27
CA ILE A 134 3.34 -9.57 5.78
C ILE A 134 2.52 -10.80 6.17
N GLY A 135 3.03 -12.00 5.92
CA GLY A 135 2.36 -13.24 6.26
C GLY A 135 2.07 -13.34 7.75
N SER A 136 3.10 -13.16 8.58
CA SER A 136 2.99 -13.37 10.03
C SER A 136 2.21 -12.27 10.77
N SER A 137 2.07 -11.08 10.16
CA SER A 137 1.38 -9.95 10.80
C SER A 137 -0.13 -9.97 10.60
N TYR A 138 -0.62 -10.51 9.48
CA TYR A 138 -2.04 -10.50 9.12
C TYR A 138 -2.50 -11.83 8.52
N ILE A 139 -1.93 -12.24 7.40
CA ILE A 139 -2.48 -13.30 6.52
C ILE A 139 -2.51 -14.63 7.24
N ASN A 140 -1.41 -15.05 7.87
CA ASN A 140 -1.30 -16.33 8.58
C ASN A 140 -2.02 -16.34 9.94
N LEU A 141 -2.60 -15.22 10.33
CA LEU A 141 -3.50 -15.09 11.47
C LEU A 141 -4.98 -15.18 11.06
N GLY A 142 -5.25 -15.46 9.79
CA GLY A 142 -6.60 -15.55 9.25
C GLY A 142 -7.11 -14.24 8.63
N GLN A 143 -6.37 -13.14 8.74
CA GLN A 143 -6.71 -11.88 8.09
C GLN A 143 -6.22 -11.88 6.62
N ASN A 144 -6.69 -12.84 5.83
CA ASN A 144 -6.21 -13.13 4.48
C ASN A 144 -6.97 -12.39 3.35
N SER A 145 -7.85 -11.46 3.70
CA SER A 145 -8.51 -10.55 2.77
C SER A 145 -8.36 -9.10 3.24
N ILE A 146 -8.50 -8.14 2.33
CA ILE A 146 -8.47 -6.71 2.66
C ILE A 146 -9.54 -6.36 3.69
N TYR A 147 -10.73 -6.96 3.57
CA TYR A 147 -11.81 -6.80 4.52
C TYR A 147 -11.41 -7.27 5.93
N LEU A 148 -10.86 -8.48 6.05
CA LEU A 148 -10.44 -9.04 7.34
C LEU A 148 -9.25 -8.29 7.93
N GLN A 149 -8.32 -7.80 7.11
CA GLN A 149 -7.23 -6.93 7.55
C GLN A 149 -7.74 -5.59 8.08
N LYS A 150 -8.77 -5.01 7.44
CA LYS A 150 -9.34 -3.73 7.88
C LYS A 150 -10.13 -3.85 9.17
N PHE A 151 -11.00 -4.83 9.29
CA PHE A 151 -11.98 -4.88 10.38
C PHE A 151 -11.59 -5.81 11.51
N HIS A 152 -10.63 -6.74 11.31
CA HIS A 152 -10.17 -7.71 12.28
C HIS A 152 -11.33 -8.43 13.00
N VAL A 153 -12.28 -8.94 12.22
CA VAL A 153 -13.47 -9.66 12.70
C VAL A 153 -13.25 -11.17 12.80
N TYR A 154 -12.06 -11.64 12.43
CA TYR A 154 -11.66 -13.04 12.51
C TYR A 154 -10.17 -13.15 12.86
N ASP A 155 -9.82 -14.03 13.78
CA ASP A 155 -8.46 -14.40 14.12
C ASP A 155 -8.42 -15.91 14.43
N ASN A 156 -7.59 -16.67 13.70
CA ASN A 156 -7.48 -18.11 13.86
C ASN A 156 -6.80 -18.54 15.18
N LYS A 157 -6.10 -17.61 15.84
CA LYS A 157 -5.48 -17.82 17.15
C LYS A 157 -6.38 -17.43 18.32
N LYS A 158 -7.65 -17.08 18.05
CA LYS A 158 -8.63 -16.65 19.06
C LYS A 158 -8.12 -15.51 19.94
N GLN A 159 -7.33 -14.60 19.35
CA GLN A 159 -6.92 -13.36 20.02
C GLN A 159 -8.09 -12.37 20.06
N GLU A 160 -7.92 -11.31 20.84
CA GLU A 160 -8.92 -10.25 20.92
C GLU A 160 -9.19 -9.64 19.54
N LEU A 161 -10.45 -9.54 19.14
CA LEU A 161 -10.86 -9.00 17.86
C LEU A 161 -10.81 -7.46 17.87
N PHE A 162 -10.88 -6.85 16.67
CA PHE A 162 -11.00 -5.42 16.43
C PHE A 162 -9.79 -4.54 16.78
N TRP A 163 -8.72 -5.06 17.32
CA TRP A 163 -7.54 -4.26 17.66
C TRP A 163 -6.44 -4.24 16.58
N ARG A 164 -6.31 -5.31 15.78
CA ARG A 164 -5.30 -5.42 14.71
C ARG A 164 -5.90 -4.99 13.38
N GLN A 165 -6.20 -3.70 13.25
CA GLN A 165 -6.80 -3.15 12.05
C GLN A 165 -5.73 -2.49 11.16
N TYR A 166 -5.72 -2.89 9.89
CA TYR A 166 -4.89 -2.25 8.87
C TYR A 166 -5.58 -0.98 8.39
N MET A 167 -4.87 0.14 8.43
CA MET A 167 -5.29 1.51 8.05
C MET A 167 -6.58 2.05 8.73
N THR A 168 -6.68 3.37 8.78
CA THR A 168 -7.80 4.08 9.44
C THR A 168 -9.01 4.30 8.53
N ASN A 169 -8.80 4.39 7.21
CA ASN A 169 -9.88 4.65 6.26
C ASN A 169 -10.87 3.48 6.16
N VAL A 170 -12.13 3.71 6.52
CA VAL A 170 -13.20 2.70 6.49
C VAL A 170 -13.53 2.22 5.08
N LEU A 171 -13.32 3.06 4.06
CA LEU A 171 -13.58 2.74 2.66
C LEU A 171 -12.40 2.06 1.95
N ALA A 172 -11.27 1.89 2.62
CA ALA A 172 -10.09 1.29 2.02
C ALA A 172 -10.36 -0.11 1.43
N PRO A 173 -11.08 -1.04 2.09
CA PRO A 173 -11.37 -2.34 1.49
C PRO A 173 -12.11 -2.24 0.16
N TYR A 174 -13.01 -1.30 0.02
CA TYR A 174 -13.76 -1.08 -1.22
C TYR A 174 -12.85 -0.54 -2.34
N SER A 175 -12.12 0.54 -2.07
CA SER A 175 -11.25 1.17 -3.08
C SER A 175 -10.10 0.28 -3.51
N GLU A 176 -9.45 -0.42 -2.56
CA GLU A 176 -8.36 -1.35 -2.86
C GLU A 176 -8.85 -2.58 -3.62
N SER A 177 -10.00 -3.16 -3.24
CA SER A 177 -10.60 -4.29 -3.96
C SER A 177 -10.95 -3.93 -5.40
N LYS A 178 -11.46 -2.71 -5.64
CA LYS A 178 -11.72 -2.21 -6.99
C LYS A 178 -10.42 -2.08 -7.80
N GLY A 179 -9.35 -1.59 -7.18
CA GLY A 179 -8.02 -1.52 -7.80
C GLY A 179 -7.47 -2.90 -8.18
N ILE A 180 -7.58 -3.87 -7.27
CA ILE A 180 -7.17 -5.26 -7.51
C ILE A 180 -8.00 -5.90 -8.63
N TYR A 181 -9.33 -5.73 -8.60
CA TYR A 181 -10.22 -6.22 -9.65
C TYR A 181 -9.82 -5.67 -11.02
N ASN A 182 -9.61 -4.36 -11.13
CA ASN A 182 -9.19 -3.73 -12.38
C ASN A 182 -7.81 -4.24 -12.85
N GLY A 183 -6.88 -4.44 -11.93
CA GLY A 183 -5.57 -5.02 -12.23
C GLY A 183 -5.66 -6.46 -12.75
N TYR A 184 -6.49 -7.28 -12.15
CA TYR A 184 -6.73 -8.66 -12.60
C TYR A 184 -7.43 -8.70 -13.96
N ASN A 185 -8.43 -7.84 -14.16
CA ASN A 185 -9.16 -7.73 -15.42
C ASN A 185 -8.21 -7.34 -16.57
N SER A 186 -7.43 -6.28 -16.39
CA SER A 186 -6.48 -5.79 -17.40
C SER A 186 -5.37 -6.79 -17.71
N SER A 187 -5.05 -7.69 -16.76
CA SER A 187 -4.01 -8.72 -16.92
C SER A 187 -4.56 -10.06 -17.40
N GLY A 188 -5.88 -10.18 -17.67
CA GLY A 188 -6.53 -11.43 -18.05
C GLY A 188 -6.45 -12.51 -16.96
N LEU A 189 -6.37 -12.11 -15.68
CA LEU A 189 -6.30 -13.04 -14.55
C LEU A 189 -7.68 -13.44 -14.04
N LEU A 190 -8.74 -12.70 -14.39
CA LEU A 190 -10.12 -13.05 -14.00
C LEU A 190 -10.60 -14.36 -14.63
N ASP A 191 -10.02 -14.77 -15.77
CA ASP A 191 -10.33 -16.04 -16.43
C ASP A 191 -9.60 -17.23 -15.78
N SER A 192 -8.73 -16.98 -14.80
CA SER A 192 -8.02 -18.04 -14.08
C SER A 192 -8.91 -18.57 -12.94
N PRO A 193 -8.77 -19.86 -12.53
CA PRO A 193 -9.44 -20.38 -11.35
C PRO A 193 -9.10 -19.53 -10.12
N ILE A 194 -10.08 -18.89 -9.52
CA ILE A 194 -9.94 -18.04 -8.33
C ILE A 194 -10.77 -18.64 -7.21
N SER A 195 -10.16 -18.83 -6.04
CA SER A 195 -10.88 -19.20 -4.83
C SER A 195 -11.26 -17.96 -4.04
N PHE A 196 -12.54 -17.84 -3.69
CA PHE A 196 -13.05 -16.77 -2.86
C PHE A 196 -13.29 -17.25 -1.44
N VAL A 197 -12.85 -16.47 -0.46
CA VAL A 197 -13.22 -16.63 0.94
C VAL A 197 -14.21 -15.54 1.29
N ILE A 198 -15.47 -15.92 1.50
CA ILE A 198 -16.56 -15.00 1.79
C ILE A 198 -16.90 -15.12 3.27
N PRO A 199 -16.68 -14.07 4.10
CA PRO A 199 -17.09 -14.08 5.49
C PRO A 199 -18.62 -14.18 5.59
N VAL A 200 -19.10 -15.14 6.36
CA VAL A 200 -20.51 -15.31 6.69
C VAL A 200 -20.67 -15.10 8.20
N TYR A 201 -21.53 -14.18 8.58
CA TYR A 201 -21.79 -13.88 9.98
C TYR A 201 -23.04 -14.62 10.46
N GLU A 202 -23.03 -15.05 11.70
CA GLU A 202 -24.23 -15.50 12.40
C GLU A 202 -25.23 -14.32 12.47
N ASN A 203 -26.50 -14.60 12.27
CA ASN A 203 -27.56 -13.56 12.24
C ASN A 203 -27.42 -12.48 11.15
N MET A 204 -26.90 -12.85 9.98
CA MET A 204 -26.94 -11.96 8.83
C MET A 204 -28.39 -11.56 8.49
N PRO A 205 -28.63 -10.28 8.11
CA PRO A 205 -29.97 -9.86 7.70
C PRO A 205 -30.42 -10.63 6.45
N GLU A 206 -31.70 -10.98 6.38
CA GLU A 206 -32.30 -11.68 5.23
C GLU A 206 -32.14 -10.89 3.92
N ILE A 207 -32.19 -9.57 4.03
CA ILE A 207 -31.96 -8.68 2.88
C ILE A 207 -30.52 -8.16 2.97
N PRO A 208 -29.66 -8.46 1.98
CA PRO A 208 -28.31 -7.92 1.97
C PRO A 208 -28.33 -6.40 2.04
N VAL A 209 -27.58 -5.82 2.97
CA VAL A 209 -27.35 -4.37 2.98
C VAL A 209 -26.66 -4.02 1.68
N LYS A 210 -27.23 -3.07 0.95
CA LYS A 210 -26.58 -2.55 -0.26
C LYS A 210 -25.19 -2.05 0.10
N SER A 211 -24.21 -2.39 -0.72
CA SER A 211 -22.90 -1.75 -0.64
C SER A 211 -23.11 -0.24 -0.52
N PRO A 212 -22.42 0.46 0.40
CA PRO A 212 -22.49 1.92 0.39
C PRO A 212 -22.18 2.36 -1.04
N SER A 213 -23.24 2.75 -1.76
CA SER A 213 -23.03 3.43 -3.02
C SER A 213 -22.34 4.72 -2.64
N ILE A 214 -21.04 4.79 -2.90
CA ILE A 214 -20.42 6.09 -3.05
C ILE A 214 -21.04 6.59 -4.35
N SER A 215 -22.22 7.17 -4.23
CA SER A 215 -22.77 7.94 -5.34
C SER A 215 -21.74 9.03 -5.58
N GLU A 216 -21.44 9.31 -6.82
CA GLU A 216 -20.55 10.42 -7.21
C GLU A 216 -21.06 11.77 -6.69
N SER A 217 -22.12 11.80 -5.91
CA SER A 217 -22.89 12.98 -5.47
C SER A 217 -23.20 13.05 -3.97
N ASP A 218 -22.43 12.42 -3.09
CA ASP A 218 -22.62 12.65 -1.65
C ASP A 218 -22.04 13.99 -1.19
N PHE A 219 -22.41 15.05 -1.92
CA PHE A 219 -22.16 16.42 -1.50
C PHE A 219 -23.35 16.91 -0.69
N ILE A 220 -23.08 17.19 0.58
CA ILE A 220 -24.07 17.75 1.54
C ILE A 220 -23.96 19.26 1.47
N ALA A 221 -25.12 19.91 1.28
CA ALA A 221 -25.19 21.36 1.30
C ALA A 221 -24.63 21.91 2.63
N ASP A 222 -23.76 22.89 2.52
CA ASP A 222 -23.08 23.52 3.65
C ASP A 222 -22.83 25.00 3.29
N ASN A 223 -23.12 25.92 4.20
CA ASN A 223 -22.87 27.34 4.03
C ASN A 223 -21.80 27.86 4.99
N THR A 224 -20.86 27.02 5.36
CA THR A 224 -19.80 27.36 6.31
C THR A 224 -18.71 28.20 5.63
N ARG A 225 -18.25 29.22 6.34
CA ARG A 225 -17.07 29.97 5.93
C ARG A 225 -15.81 29.16 6.20
N VAL A 226 -14.99 28.95 5.16
CA VAL A 226 -13.75 28.19 5.21
C VAL A 226 -12.59 29.01 4.66
N TYR A 227 -11.36 28.61 4.92
CA TYR A 227 -10.18 29.23 4.34
C TYR A 227 -9.19 28.19 3.81
N ALA A 228 -8.39 28.58 2.85
CA ALA A 228 -7.34 27.73 2.27
C ALA A 228 -6.22 27.51 3.31
N ASN A 229 -6.27 26.37 4.01
CA ASN A 229 -5.27 25.98 5.02
C ASN A 229 -4.06 25.29 4.38
N VAL A 230 -3.31 26.05 3.61
CA VAL A 230 -2.07 25.60 2.94
C VAL A 230 -0.96 26.61 3.20
N SER A 231 0.28 26.19 3.03
CA SER A 231 1.45 27.06 3.23
C SER A 231 1.68 28.05 2.08
N ASN A 232 1.18 27.72 0.89
CA ASN A 232 1.42 28.55 -0.32
C ASN A 232 0.11 28.77 -1.08
N THR A 233 -0.27 27.86 -1.98
CA THR A 233 -1.46 28.00 -2.82
C THR A 233 -2.26 26.70 -2.88
N LEU A 234 -3.59 26.81 -3.13
CA LEU A 234 -4.51 25.72 -3.34
C LEU A 234 -5.11 25.78 -4.74
N ASN A 235 -5.12 24.71 -5.49
CA ASN A 235 -5.77 24.67 -6.79
C ASN A 235 -7.29 24.48 -6.64
N MET A 236 -8.06 25.42 -7.18
CA MET A 236 -9.48 25.27 -7.40
C MET A 236 -9.72 24.60 -8.76
N ARG A 237 -10.55 23.55 -8.79
CA ARG A 237 -10.76 22.74 -9.99
C ARG A 237 -12.22 22.75 -10.44
N SER A 238 -12.45 22.39 -11.68
CA SER A 238 -13.80 22.30 -12.27
C SER A 238 -14.67 21.17 -11.71
N GLY A 239 -14.06 20.24 -10.95
CA GLY A 239 -14.74 19.13 -10.31
C GLY A 239 -13.89 18.50 -9.19
N PRO A 240 -14.49 17.57 -8.43
CA PRO A 240 -13.87 16.95 -7.28
C PRO A 240 -12.91 15.83 -7.69
N GLY A 241 -11.67 16.17 -7.97
CA GLY A 241 -10.61 15.23 -8.32
C GLY A 241 -9.40 15.93 -8.94
N THR A 242 -8.23 15.35 -8.79
CA THR A 242 -6.99 15.92 -9.33
C THR A 242 -6.88 15.87 -10.85
N SER A 243 -7.72 15.06 -11.51
CA SER A 243 -7.83 14.99 -12.97
C SER A 243 -8.67 16.11 -13.59
N TYR A 244 -9.46 16.85 -12.78
CA TYR A 244 -10.25 17.96 -13.27
C TYR A 244 -9.39 19.20 -13.52
N GLU A 245 -9.81 20.03 -14.50
CA GLU A 245 -9.13 21.25 -14.90
C GLU A 245 -8.95 22.23 -13.72
N ILE A 246 -7.81 22.87 -13.65
CA ILE A 246 -7.54 23.94 -12.67
C ILE A 246 -8.17 25.24 -13.17
N LEU A 247 -9.23 25.69 -12.48
CA LEU A 247 -9.91 26.95 -12.79
C LEU A 247 -9.19 28.18 -12.24
N ALA A 248 -8.59 28.03 -11.06
CA ALA A 248 -7.86 29.11 -10.39
C ALA A 248 -6.88 28.55 -9.36
N THR A 249 -5.91 29.38 -9.00
CA THR A 249 -5.00 29.12 -7.88
C THR A 249 -5.34 30.08 -6.73
N ILE A 250 -5.71 29.53 -5.61
CA ILE A 250 -6.17 30.24 -4.43
C ILE A 250 -4.98 30.46 -3.47
N PRO A 251 -4.64 31.71 -3.11
CA PRO A 251 -3.61 31.99 -2.13
C PRO A 251 -3.92 31.36 -0.74
N ALA A 252 -2.89 31.07 0.02
CA ALA A 252 -3.03 30.62 1.39
C ALA A 252 -3.91 31.58 2.21
N LYS A 253 -4.71 31.03 3.11
CA LYS A 253 -5.62 31.78 4.01
C LYS A 253 -6.72 32.59 3.31
N THR A 254 -6.90 32.48 1.99
CA THR A 254 -8.07 33.04 1.30
C THR A 254 -9.34 32.44 1.89
N THR A 255 -10.28 33.29 2.26
CA THR A 255 -11.57 32.89 2.80
C THR A 255 -12.57 32.68 1.68
N MET A 256 -13.33 31.60 1.75
CA MET A 256 -14.35 31.19 0.78
C MET A 256 -15.60 30.75 1.53
N THR A 257 -16.75 30.72 0.87
CA THR A 257 -17.94 30.07 1.41
C THR A 257 -18.03 28.66 0.82
N ARG A 258 -17.96 27.65 1.66
CA ARG A 258 -18.25 26.27 1.27
C ARG A 258 -19.74 26.11 1.10
N ILE A 259 -20.18 25.75 -0.09
CA ILE A 259 -21.60 25.55 -0.43
C ILE A 259 -22.00 24.07 -0.36
N GLU A 260 -21.04 23.18 -0.59
CA GLU A 260 -21.23 21.73 -0.46
C GLU A 260 -19.94 21.09 0.05
N LYS A 261 -20.06 20.04 0.82
CA LYS A 261 -18.98 19.18 1.29
C LYS A 261 -19.29 17.74 0.94
N GLY A 262 -18.34 17.04 0.37
CA GLY A 262 -18.52 15.64 0.01
C GLY A 262 -17.23 14.89 -0.14
N ARG A 263 -17.34 13.64 -0.59
CA ARG A 263 -16.19 12.78 -0.89
C ARG A 263 -16.31 12.26 -2.32
N GLN A 264 -15.18 12.24 -3.00
CA GLN A 264 -15.05 11.52 -4.27
C GLN A 264 -13.73 10.78 -4.29
N SER A 265 -13.75 9.52 -4.70
CA SER A 265 -12.58 8.64 -4.75
C SER A 265 -11.81 8.55 -3.42
N GLY A 266 -12.53 8.64 -2.28
CA GLY A 266 -11.94 8.57 -0.95
C GLY A 266 -11.39 9.89 -0.40
N GLU A 267 -11.26 10.92 -1.24
CA GLU A 267 -10.80 12.26 -0.84
C GLU A 267 -11.98 13.17 -0.47
N VAL A 268 -11.74 14.09 0.46
CA VAL A 268 -12.71 15.12 0.83
C VAL A 268 -12.55 16.31 -0.08
N TRP A 269 -13.67 16.74 -0.67
CA TRP A 269 -13.73 17.90 -1.54
C TRP A 269 -14.76 18.89 -1.03
N ASP A 270 -14.42 20.15 -1.11
CA ASP A 270 -15.31 21.26 -0.78
C ASP A 270 -15.69 22.00 -2.08
N ARG A 271 -16.99 22.16 -2.34
CA ARG A 271 -17.47 23.09 -3.36
C ARG A 271 -17.57 24.47 -2.73
N VAL A 272 -16.89 25.44 -3.31
CA VAL A 272 -16.80 26.81 -2.76
C VAL A 272 -17.27 27.87 -3.78
N LYS A 273 -17.65 29.03 -3.27
CA LYS A 273 -17.92 30.25 -4.05
C LYS A 273 -17.17 31.44 -3.46
#